data_d0b2194faee9113b6e8b722b2cbed031
#
_entry.id   d0b2194faee9113b6e8b722b2cbed031
#
_cell.length_a   1.000
_cell.length_b   1.000
_cell.length_c   1.000
_cell.angle_alpha   90.00
_cell.angle_beta   90.00
_cell.angle_gamma   90.00
#
_symmetry.space_group_name_H-M   'P 1'
#
loop_
_entity.id
_entity.type
_entity.pdbx_description
1 polymer ?
#
loop_
_entity_poly.entity_id
_entity_poly.type
_entity_poly.pdbx_seq_one_letter_code
_entity_poly.pdbx_strand_id
1 'polypeptide(L)'
;MKLIVLNTHDRYILEKAMNAKADLLLMQDATLFCNSRRKAAPDFGERKVYALKVDLEKRGLSQRIFDGVELVDYDGMVDLLFSDYIVVNL
;
A
#
# COMPACT_ATOMS: atom_id res chain seq x y z
N MET A 1 -12.54 -2.14 11.13
CA MET A 1 -11.17 -1.77 10.68
C MET A 1 -11.26 -1.07 9.34
N LYS A 2 -10.51 0.00 9.18
CA LYS A 2 -10.47 0.76 7.93
C LYS A 2 -9.36 0.26 7.03
N LEU A 3 -9.60 0.31 5.73
CA LEU A 3 -8.58 0.10 4.70
C LEU A 3 -8.46 1.41 3.92
N ILE A 4 -7.30 2.04 3.98
CA ILE A 4 -7.04 3.27 3.24
C ILE A 4 -6.35 2.93 1.93
N VAL A 5 -6.95 3.36 0.83
CA VAL A 5 -6.40 3.13 -0.52
C VAL A 5 -5.63 4.38 -0.96
N LEU A 6 -4.38 4.19 -1.32
CA LEU A 6 -3.50 5.26 -1.80
C LEU A 6 -3.12 5.00 -3.25
N ASN A 7 -3.25 6.01 -4.09
CA ASN A 7 -2.93 5.93 -5.53
C ASN A 7 -1.74 6.79 -5.92
N THR A 8 -1.31 7.71 -5.07
CA THR A 8 -0.28 8.70 -5.41
C THR A 8 0.94 8.54 -4.54
N HIS A 9 2.08 8.92 -5.09
CA HIS A 9 3.35 8.95 -4.36
C HIS A 9 3.53 10.33 -3.72
N ASP A 10 2.64 10.65 -2.79
CA ASP A 10 2.63 11.92 -2.08
C ASP A 10 2.85 11.64 -0.59
N ARG A 11 3.98 12.12 -0.07
CA ARG A 11 4.36 11.86 1.31
C ARG A 11 3.41 12.48 2.32
N TYR A 12 2.84 13.64 2.01
CA TYR A 12 1.86 14.28 2.88
C TYR A 12 0.61 13.41 3.03
N ILE A 13 0.12 12.86 1.92
CA ILE A 13 -1.02 11.96 1.94
C ILE A 13 -0.70 10.68 2.68
N LEU A 14 0.50 10.13 2.47
CA LEU A 14 0.94 8.95 3.21
C LEU A 14 0.96 9.20 4.71
N GLU A 15 1.53 10.31 5.16
CA GLU A 15 1.59 10.65 6.58
C GLU A 15 0.18 10.80 7.18
N LYS A 16 -0.72 11.39 6.43
CA LYS A 16 -2.11 11.52 6.83
C LYS A 16 -2.77 10.15 7.02
N ALA A 17 -2.52 9.22 6.09
CA ALA A 17 -3.01 7.85 6.20
C ALA A 17 -2.36 7.12 7.37
N MET A 18 -1.07 7.34 7.61
CA MET A 18 -0.33 6.69 8.70
C MET A 18 -0.80 7.13 10.08
N ASN A 19 -1.36 8.34 10.20
CA ASN A 19 -1.93 8.82 11.46
C ASN A 19 -3.26 8.15 11.79
N ALA A 20 -3.91 7.51 10.84
CA ALA A 20 -5.13 6.75 11.08
C ALA A 20 -4.76 5.32 11.51
N LYS A 21 -5.60 4.72 12.35
CA LYS A 21 -5.46 3.30 12.71
C LYS A 21 -6.13 2.47 11.63
N ALA A 22 -5.42 2.23 10.54
CA ALA A 22 -5.97 1.56 9.37
C ALA A 22 -4.90 0.72 8.69
N ASP A 23 -5.33 -0.31 7.98
CA ASP A 23 -4.47 -1.02 7.04
C ASP A 23 -4.40 -0.23 5.73
N LEU A 24 -3.40 -0.50 4.91
CA LEU A 24 -3.15 0.25 3.69
C LEU A 24 -3.21 -0.66 2.46
N LEU A 25 -3.77 -0.15 1.38
CA LEU A 25 -3.66 -0.74 0.05
C LEU A 25 -3.00 0.28 -0.87
N LEU A 26 -1.82 -0.06 -1.38
CA LEU A 26 -1.02 0.80 -2.23
C LEU A 26 -1.21 0.38 -3.69
N MET A 27 -1.64 1.32 -4.52
CA MET A 27 -1.89 1.12 -5.94
C MET A 27 -1.20 2.20 -6.75
N GLN A 28 -1.00 1.96 -8.02
CA GLN A 28 -0.42 2.93 -8.95
C GLN A 28 0.88 3.51 -8.38
N ASP A 29 1.06 4.81 -8.38
CA ASP A 29 2.31 5.44 -7.93
C ASP A 29 2.55 5.28 -6.42
N ALA A 30 1.53 5.00 -5.62
CA ALA A 30 1.72 4.73 -4.19
C ALA A 30 2.55 3.46 -3.95
N THR A 31 2.63 2.54 -4.91
CA THR A 31 3.50 1.37 -4.79
C THR A 31 4.98 1.72 -4.69
N LEU A 32 5.37 2.93 -5.11
CA LEU A 32 6.74 3.41 -4.93
C LEU A 32 7.15 3.51 -3.46
N PHE A 33 6.21 3.64 -2.54
CA PHE A 33 6.52 3.59 -1.11
C PHE A 33 7.02 2.23 -0.64
N CYS A 34 6.79 1.17 -1.43
CA CYS A 34 7.26 -0.18 -1.08
C CYS A 34 8.73 -0.41 -1.41
N ASN A 35 9.39 0.54 -2.06
CA ASN A 35 10.78 0.36 -2.51
C ASN A 35 11.73 0.28 -1.31
N SER A 36 12.28 -0.90 -1.07
CA SER A 36 13.17 -1.18 0.06
C SER A 36 14.54 -0.50 -0.04
N ARG A 37 14.89 0.02 -1.21
CA ARG A 37 16.17 0.71 -1.43
C ARG A 37 16.13 2.21 -1.15
N ARG A 38 14.97 2.76 -0.86
CA ARG A 38 14.87 4.20 -0.54
C ARG A 38 15.34 4.43 0.89
N LYS A 39 16.21 5.45 1.07
CA LYS A 39 16.75 5.79 2.39
C LYS A 39 15.67 6.32 3.34
N ALA A 40 14.67 6.97 2.82
CA ALA A 40 13.57 7.54 3.60
C ALA A 40 12.34 6.64 3.56
N ALA A 41 12.55 5.35 3.70
CA ALA A 41 11.47 4.36 3.70
C ALA A 41 10.49 4.64 4.84
N PRO A 42 9.18 4.57 4.58
CA PRO A 42 8.20 4.74 5.65
C PRO A 42 8.22 3.55 6.60
N ASP A 43 7.99 3.82 7.88
CA ASP A 43 7.76 2.79 8.88
C ASP A 43 6.26 2.55 8.95
N PHE A 44 5.81 1.42 8.42
CA PHE A 44 4.39 1.10 8.41
C PHE A 44 3.88 0.59 9.77
N GLY A 45 4.76 0.29 10.71
CA GLY A 45 4.38 -0.24 12.01
C GLY A 45 3.80 -1.64 11.90
N GLU A 46 2.82 -1.94 12.75
CA GLU A 46 2.21 -3.26 12.82
C GLU A 46 1.00 -3.43 11.89
N ARG A 47 0.60 -2.39 11.18
CA ARG A 47 -0.53 -2.48 10.27
C ARG A 47 -0.24 -3.39 9.10
N LYS A 48 -1.30 -3.95 8.51
CA LYS A 48 -1.16 -4.70 7.27
C LYS A 48 -1.03 -3.74 6.11
N VAL A 49 -0.09 -4.01 5.23
CA VAL A 49 0.13 -3.23 4.02
C VAL A 49 0.03 -4.15 2.83
N TYR A 50 -0.91 -3.84 1.95
CA TYR A 50 -1.10 -4.57 0.70
C TYR A 50 -0.64 -3.70 -0.46
N ALA A 51 -0.12 -4.32 -1.50
CA ALA A 51 0.28 -3.61 -2.71
C ALA A 51 -0.15 -4.39 -3.94
N LEU A 52 -0.66 -3.67 -4.94
CA LEU A 52 -1.10 -4.28 -6.18
C LEU A 52 0.12 -4.73 -6.99
N LYS A 53 0.22 -6.03 -7.20
CA LYS A 53 1.40 -6.66 -7.81
C LYS A 53 1.70 -6.12 -9.20
N VAL A 54 0.68 -5.95 -10.05
CA VAL A 54 0.87 -5.47 -11.41
C VAL A 54 1.45 -4.05 -11.45
N ASP A 55 1.06 -3.21 -10.51
CA ASP A 55 1.57 -1.84 -10.43
C ASP A 55 3.03 -1.81 -9.97
N LEU A 56 3.41 -2.71 -9.08
CA LEU A 56 4.81 -2.88 -8.68
C LEU A 56 5.67 -3.35 -9.86
N GLU A 57 5.18 -4.32 -10.62
CA GLU A 57 5.89 -4.83 -11.79
C GLU A 57 6.10 -3.75 -12.84
N LYS A 58 5.08 -2.94 -13.12
CA LYS A 58 5.18 -1.83 -14.07
C LYS A 58 6.24 -0.81 -13.68
N ARG A 59 6.54 -0.68 -12.39
CA ARG A 59 7.52 0.27 -11.87
C ARG A 59 8.87 -0.37 -11.54
N GLY A 60 9.06 -1.64 -11.92
CA GLY A 60 10.32 -2.35 -11.71
C GLY A 60 10.64 -2.65 -10.25
N LEU A 61 9.62 -2.78 -9.39
CA LEU A 61 9.82 -2.95 -7.95
C LEU A 61 9.62 -4.38 -7.45
N SER A 62 9.35 -5.34 -8.34
CA SER A 62 8.96 -6.70 -7.94
C SER A 62 9.97 -7.42 -7.03
N GLN A 63 11.23 -7.00 -7.04
CA GLN A 63 12.29 -7.59 -6.20
C GLN A 63 12.85 -6.60 -5.16
N ARG A 64 12.19 -5.47 -4.96
CA ARG A 64 12.71 -4.40 -4.09
C ARG A 64 11.64 -3.92 -3.12
N ILE A 65 10.95 -4.87 -2.49
CA ILE A 65 9.79 -4.61 -1.66
C ILE A 65 10.15 -4.88 -0.22
N PHE A 66 9.68 -4.04 0.70
CA PHE A 66 9.85 -4.26 2.13
C PHE A 66 9.21 -5.58 2.56
N ASP A 67 9.84 -6.24 3.54
CA ASP A 67 9.22 -7.38 4.22
C ASP A 67 7.93 -6.93 4.90
N GLY A 68 6.93 -7.78 4.88
CA GLY A 68 5.64 -7.50 5.51
C GLY A 68 4.62 -6.85 4.57
N VAL A 69 5.01 -6.47 3.36
CA VAL A 69 4.04 -6.04 2.35
C VAL A 69 3.47 -7.28 1.66
N GLU A 70 2.15 -7.40 1.69
CA GLU A 70 1.47 -8.50 1.02
C GLU A 70 1.09 -8.08 -0.40
N LEU A 71 1.58 -8.84 -1.39
CA LEU A 71 1.26 -8.57 -2.78
C LEU A 71 -0.10 -9.17 -3.13
N VAL A 72 -0.94 -8.39 -3.81
CA VAL A 72 -2.24 -8.85 -4.27
C VAL A 72 -2.38 -8.63 -5.77
N ASP A 73 -3.06 -9.55 -6.44
CA ASP A 73 -3.50 -9.37 -7.81
C ASP A 73 -4.85 -8.64 -7.82
N TYR A 74 -5.44 -8.48 -9.01
CA TYR A 74 -6.74 -7.81 -9.11
C TYR A 74 -7.84 -8.55 -8.36
N ASP A 75 -7.84 -9.87 -8.39
CA ASP A 75 -8.84 -10.66 -7.67
C ASP A 75 -8.68 -10.50 -6.16
N GLY A 76 -7.45 -10.53 -5.67
CA GLY A 76 -7.16 -10.28 -4.26
C GLY A 76 -7.53 -8.87 -3.82
N MET A 77 -7.31 -7.88 -4.69
CA MET A 77 -7.71 -6.50 -4.42
C MET A 77 -9.24 -6.40 -4.31
N VAL A 78 -9.97 -7.03 -5.22
CA VAL A 78 -11.44 -7.03 -5.18
C VAL A 78 -11.93 -7.69 -3.89
N ASP A 79 -11.33 -8.80 -3.48
CA ASP A 79 -11.67 -9.46 -2.23
C ASP A 79 -11.47 -8.55 -1.02
N LEU A 80 -10.39 -7.76 -1.01
CA LEU A 80 -10.16 -6.78 0.05
C LEU A 80 -11.23 -5.68 0.07
N LEU A 81 -11.59 -5.16 -1.10
CA LEU A 81 -12.57 -4.08 -1.20
C LEU A 81 -13.98 -4.51 -0.79
N PHE A 82 -14.29 -5.79 -0.92
CA PHE A 82 -15.58 -6.37 -0.53
C PHE A 82 -15.53 -7.14 0.79
N SER A 83 -14.41 -7.07 1.52
CA SER A 83 -14.27 -7.70 2.84
C SER A 83 -14.92 -6.83 3.93
N ASP A 84 -14.65 -7.16 5.19
CA ASP A 84 -15.19 -6.42 6.33
C ASP A 84 -14.54 -5.04 6.53
N TYR A 85 -13.60 -4.65 5.67
CA TYR A 85 -12.99 -3.33 5.74
C TYR A 85 -13.97 -2.22 5.39
N ILE A 86 -13.85 -1.11 6.08
CA ILE A 86 -14.45 0.16 5.65
C ILE A 86 -13.39 0.82 4.77
N VAL A 87 -13.67 0.95 3.48
CA VAL A 87 -12.71 1.45 2.49
C VAL A 87 -12.74 2.97 2.42
N VAL A 88 -11.57 3.58 2.54
CA VAL A 88 -11.40 5.04 2.44
C VAL A 88 -10.37 5.33 1.36
N ASN A 89 -10.74 6.12 0.37
CA ASN A 89 -9.83 6.59 -0.67
C ASN A 89 -9.25 7.95 -0.29
N LEU A 90 -7.93 8.06 -0.40
CA LEU A 90 -7.24 9.33 -0.18
C LEU A 90 -6.54 9.83 -1.45
#